data_888a47e6c30a3a0319136a33a04d629c
#
_entry.id   888a47e6c30a3a0319136a33a04d629c
#
_cell.length_a   1.000
_cell.length_b   1.000
_cell.length_c   1.000
_cell.angle_alpha   90.00
_cell.angle_beta   90.00
_cell.angle_gamma   90.00
#
_symmetry.space_group_name_H-M   'P 1'
#
loop_
_entity.id
_entity.type
_entity.pdbx_description
1 polymer ?
#
loop_
_entity_poly.entity_id
_entity_poly.type
_entity_poly.pdbx_seq_one_letter_code
_entity_poly.pdbx_strand_id
1 'polypeptide(L)'
;MSDAALGTTLAIVGAGIATLLSGIGSAIGISFPAKASAGVISEDPSKFGSLFLLVVLPGTQGFYGFVAAFLIIGKIASVTTMMQGLQLLVAALPVAIVGFFSAIYQGKVAAAGVNLVAKRAKEAIKGVIFAAMVETYAVLGLLISFFLINAVKF
;
A
#
# COMPACT_ATOMS: atom_id res chain seq x y z
N MET A 1 -5.72 11.12 31.95
CA MET A 1 -5.34 9.84 31.32
C MET A 1 -3.97 9.45 31.84
N SER A 2 -3.75 8.17 32.16
CA SER A 2 -2.41 7.69 32.52
C SER A 2 -1.46 7.79 31.34
N ASP A 3 -0.15 7.85 31.58
CA ASP A 3 0.88 7.89 30.54
C ASP A 3 0.78 6.67 29.59
N ALA A 4 0.56 5.48 30.14
CA ALA A 4 0.31 4.26 29.40
C ALA A 4 -0.94 4.34 28.51
N ALA A 5 -2.04 4.94 28.99
CA ALA A 5 -3.27 5.07 28.19
C ALA A 5 -3.07 6.01 27.00
N LEU A 6 -2.32 7.10 27.17
CA LEU A 6 -1.93 7.99 26.07
C LEU A 6 -1.04 7.26 25.04
N GLY A 7 -0.05 6.51 25.51
CA GLY A 7 0.83 5.71 24.65
C GLY A 7 0.06 4.68 23.83
N THR A 8 -0.82 3.92 24.48
CA THR A 8 -1.70 2.96 23.79
C THR A 8 -2.56 3.62 22.72
N THR A 9 -3.15 4.78 23.02
CA THR A 9 -3.98 5.52 22.07
C THR A 9 -3.15 5.96 20.86
N LEU A 10 -1.95 6.48 21.07
CA LEU A 10 -1.06 6.88 19.96
C LEU A 10 -0.63 5.69 19.08
N ALA A 11 -0.34 4.54 19.68
CA ALA A 11 -0.03 3.31 18.93
C ALA A 11 -1.22 2.86 18.06
N ILE A 12 -2.45 2.90 18.60
CA ILE A 12 -3.69 2.59 17.86
C ILE A 12 -3.88 3.55 16.70
N VAL A 13 -3.68 4.85 16.91
CA VAL A 13 -3.75 5.86 15.84
C VAL A 13 -2.71 5.57 14.75
N GLY A 14 -1.47 5.21 15.13
CA GLY A 14 -0.42 4.83 14.20
C GLY A 14 -0.83 3.63 13.33
N ALA A 15 -1.35 2.56 13.94
CA ALA A 15 -1.86 1.39 13.23
C ALA A 15 -3.01 1.76 12.27
N GLY A 16 -3.94 2.60 12.72
CA GLY A 16 -5.02 3.10 11.89
C GLY A 16 -4.52 3.88 10.66
N ILE A 17 -3.59 4.83 10.87
CA ILE A 17 -3.02 5.65 9.80
C ILE A 17 -2.28 4.78 8.76
N ALA A 18 -1.50 3.78 9.19
CA ALA A 18 -0.81 2.86 8.28
C ALA A 18 -1.78 2.20 7.31
N THR A 19 -2.87 1.64 7.82
CA THR A 19 -3.87 0.96 6.99
C THR A 19 -4.72 1.93 6.16
N LEU A 20 -5.17 3.04 6.78
CA LEU A 20 -6.05 3.99 6.10
C LEU A 20 -5.39 4.62 4.88
N LEU A 21 -4.22 5.21 5.03
CA LEU A 21 -3.57 5.91 3.91
C LEU A 21 -3.17 4.95 2.80
N SER A 22 -2.50 3.84 3.13
CA SER A 22 -2.12 2.84 2.12
C SER A 22 -3.34 2.23 1.44
N GLY A 23 -4.42 1.95 2.19
CA GLY A 23 -5.66 1.40 1.66
C GLY A 23 -6.41 2.36 0.74
N ILE A 24 -6.52 3.63 1.13
CA ILE A 24 -7.12 4.68 0.27
C ILE A 24 -6.29 4.86 -1.00
N GLY A 25 -4.96 4.89 -0.87
CA GLY A 25 -4.06 4.95 -2.02
C GLY A 25 -4.29 3.80 -2.99
N SER A 26 -4.40 2.56 -2.47
CA SER A 26 -4.66 1.36 -3.27
C SER A 26 -6.04 1.40 -3.93
N ALA A 27 -7.08 1.82 -3.24
CA ALA A 27 -8.42 1.94 -3.81
C ALA A 27 -8.44 2.93 -4.99
N ILE A 28 -7.81 4.09 -4.82
CA ILE A 28 -7.66 5.08 -5.89
C ILE A 28 -6.79 4.51 -7.02
N GLY A 29 -5.66 3.89 -6.70
CA GLY A 29 -4.71 3.33 -7.67
C GLY A 29 -5.35 2.27 -8.55
N ILE A 30 -6.05 1.29 -7.98
CA ILE A 30 -6.77 0.24 -8.71
C ILE A 30 -7.81 0.83 -9.67
N SER A 31 -8.45 1.93 -9.30
CA SER A 31 -9.52 2.53 -10.09
C SER A 31 -9.08 2.95 -11.50
N PHE A 32 -7.81 3.34 -11.69
CA PHE A 32 -7.29 3.76 -13.00
C PHE A 32 -7.21 2.60 -14.00
N PRO A 33 -6.46 1.52 -13.72
CA PRO A 33 -6.37 0.41 -14.65
C PRO A 33 -7.69 -0.37 -14.76
N ALA A 34 -8.51 -0.43 -13.70
CA ALA A 34 -9.81 -1.09 -13.74
C ALA A 34 -10.76 -0.43 -14.74
N LYS A 35 -10.88 0.90 -14.69
CA LYS A 35 -11.71 1.66 -15.66
C LYS A 35 -11.22 1.50 -17.09
N ALA A 36 -9.89 1.59 -17.31
CA ALA A 36 -9.31 1.39 -18.63
C ALA A 36 -9.54 -0.04 -19.14
N SER A 37 -9.38 -1.06 -18.27
CA SER A 37 -9.56 -2.46 -18.61
C SER A 37 -11.02 -2.79 -18.97
N ALA A 38 -11.98 -2.18 -18.31
CA ALA A 38 -13.41 -2.38 -18.62
C ALA A 38 -13.72 -2.01 -20.08
N GLY A 39 -13.16 -0.92 -20.60
CA GLY A 39 -13.28 -0.54 -22.01
C GLY A 39 -12.67 -1.58 -22.95
N VAL A 40 -11.48 -2.08 -22.63
CA VAL A 40 -10.82 -3.09 -23.49
C VAL A 40 -11.55 -4.42 -23.48
N ILE A 41 -12.05 -4.86 -22.31
CA ILE A 41 -12.77 -6.13 -22.18
C ILE A 41 -14.15 -6.07 -22.89
N SER A 42 -14.78 -4.91 -22.96
CA SER A 42 -16.03 -4.76 -23.71
C SER A 42 -15.87 -4.99 -25.20
N GLU A 43 -14.68 -4.74 -25.75
CA GLU A 43 -14.36 -5.01 -27.16
C GLU A 43 -13.78 -6.41 -27.37
N ASP A 44 -12.93 -6.87 -26.44
CA ASP A 44 -12.24 -8.17 -26.53
C ASP A 44 -12.11 -8.83 -25.15
N PRO A 45 -13.11 -9.65 -24.75
CA PRO A 45 -13.11 -10.36 -23.45
C PRO A 45 -11.90 -11.29 -23.24
N SER A 46 -11.26 -11.77 -24.31
CA SER A 46 -10.11 -12.69 -24.23
C SER A 46 -8.88 -12.05 -23.55
N LYS A 47 -8.80 -10.73 -23.50
CA LYS A 47 -7.71 -9.98 -22.89
C LYS A 47 -7.78 -9.90 -21.35
N PHE A 48 -8.87 -10.39 -20.71
CA PHE A 48 -9.06 -10.30 -19.27
C PHE A 48 -7.84 -10.77 -18.46
N GLY A 49 -7.28 -11.95 -18.78
CA GLY A 49 -6.14 -12.50 -18.02
C GLY A 49 -4.88 -11.62 -18.08
N SER A 50 -4.61 -11.00 -19.22
CA SER A 50 -3.46 -10.07 -19.39
C SER A 50 -3.67 -8.75 -18.66
N LEU A 51 -4.92 -8.30 -18.52
CA LEU A 51 -5.28 -7.05 -17.86
C LEU A 51 -5.38 -7.20 -16.35
N PHE A 52 -5.77 -8.38 -15.86
CA PHE A 52 -6.00 -8.65 -14.44
C PHE A 52 -4.79 -8.27 -13.57
N LEU A 53 -3.57 -8.67 -13.98
CA LEU A 53 -2.34 -8.32 -13.25
C LEU A 53 -2.14 -6.82 -13.13
N LEU A 54 -2.39 -6.07 -14.20
CA LEU A 54 -2.27 -4.61 -14.19
C LEU A 54 -3.27 -3.96 -13.23
N VAL A 55 -4.47 -4.55 -13.11
CA VAL A 55 -5.52 -4.03 -12.21
C VAL A 55 -5.19 -4.28 -10.75
N VAL A 56 -4.65 -5.46 -10.40
CA VAL A 56 -4.43 -5.82 -8.98
C VAL A 56 -3.16 -5.23 -8.38
N LEU A 57 -2.14 -4.93 -9.19
CA LEU A 57 -0.85 -4.42 -8.70
C LEU A 57 -0.99 -3.21 -7.74
N PRO A 58 -1.75 -2.16 -8.05
CA PRO A 58 -1.86 -1.00 -7.15
C PRO A 58 -2.60 -1.30 -5.83
N GLY A 59 -3.03 -2.55 -5.63
CA GLY A 59 -3.65 -3.02 -4.39
C GLY A 59 -2.66 -3.46 -3.31
N THR A 60 -1.43 -3.79 -3.68
CA THR A 60 -0.43 -4.36 -2.77
C THR A 60 -0.05 -3.42 -1.63
N GLN A 61 -0.02 -2.11 -1.86
CA GLN A 61 0.31 -1.12 -0.83
C GLN A 61 -0.68 -1.10 0.33
N GLY A 62 -1.96 -1.35 0.07
CA GLY A 62 -2.97 -1.52 1.12
C GLY A 62 -2.63 -2.67 2.07
N PHE A 63 -2.17 -3.80 1.51
CA PHE A 63 -1.69 -4.93 2.32
C PHE A 63 -0.42 -4.57 3.10
N TYR A 64 0.50 -3.78 2.56
CA TYR A 64 1.69 -3.32 3.28
C TYR A 64 1.32 -2.48 4.50
N GLY A 65 0.38 -1.56 4.37
CA GLY A 65 -0.14 -0.78 5.50
C GLY A 65 -0.83 -1.64 6.54
N PHE A 66 -1.60 -2.65 6.10
CA PHE A 66 -2.23 -3.63 6.99
C PHE A 66 -1.20 -4.44 7.77
N VAL A 67 -0.14 -4.93 7.13
CA VAL A 67 0.95 -5.67 7.80
C VAL A 67 1.62 -4.82 8.86
N ALA A 68 1.94 -3.56 8.57
CA ALA A 68 2.52 -2.65 9.55
C ALA A 68 1.58 -2.39 10.73
N ALA A 69 0.29 -2.19 10.47
CA ALA A 69 -0.72 -2.04 11.51
C ALA A 69 -0.81 -3.29 12.41
N PHE A 70 -0.80 -4.48 11.81
CA PHE A 70 -0.81 -5.75 12.53
C PHE A 70 0.39 -5.89 13.46
N LEU A 71 1.58 -5.50 13.01
CA LEU A 71 2.80 -5.50 13.81
C LEU A 71 2.71 -4.53 15.00
N ILE A 72 2.15 -3.33 14.79
CA ILE A 72 1.93 -2.34 15.87
C ILE A 72 0.93 -2.89 16.88
N ILE A 73 -0.20 -3.45 16.42
CA ILE A 73 -1.24 -4.03 17.29
C ILE A 73 -0.65 -5.11 18.20
N GLY A 74 0.24 -5.96 17.68
CA GLY A 74 0.92 -6.99 18.45
C GLY A 74 1.80 -6.47 19.58
N LYS A 75 2.16 -5.16 19.55
CA LYS A 75 2.99 -4.51 20.60
C LYS A 75 2.17 -3.67 21.59
N ILE A 76 0.89 -3.44 21.36
CA ILE A 76 0.05 -2.54 22.17
C ILE A 76 0.05 -2.93 23.65
N ALA A 77 -0.03 -4.22 23.97
CA ALA A 77 -0.04 -4.71 25.34
C ALA A 77 1.25 -4.41 26.12
N SER A 78 2.36 -4.15 25.42
CA SER A 78 3.67 -3.83 26.00
C SER A 78 3.88 -2.32 26.18
N VAL A 79 2.98 -1.47 25.67
CA VAL A 79 3.10 -0.01 25.75
C VAL A 79 2.81 0.47 27.18
N THR A 80 3.81 1.03 27.85
CA THR A 80 3.73 1.54 29.22
C THR A 80 3.90 3.06 29.32
N THR A 81 4.42 3.70 28.28
CA THR A 81 4.67 5.14 28.24
C THR A 81 4.13 5.80 26.97
N MET A 82 3.80 7.08 27.07
CA MET A 82 3.39 7.90 25.91
C MET A 82 4.47 7.92 24.82
N MET A 83 5.74 7.95 25.20
CA MET A 83 6.86 7.99 24.24
C MET A 83 6.92 6.74 23.38
N GLN A 84 6.70 5.54 23.92
CA GLN A 84 6.63 4.29 23.16
C GLN A 84 5.48 4.33 22.15
N GLY A 85 4.31 4.82 22.55
CA GLY A 85 3.17 4.99 21.64
C GLY A 85 3.45 5.98 20.50
N LEU A 86 4.11 7.09 20.81
CA LEU A 86 4.53 8.08 19.81
C LEU A 86 5.56 7.48 18.82
N GLN A 87 6.52 6.70 19.31
CA GLN A 87 7.48 6.01 18.47
C GLN A 87 6.79 5.04 17.51
N LEU A 88 5.79 4.26 17.96
CA LEU A 88 5.01 3.37 17.10
C LEU A 88 4.20 4.16 16.05
N LEU A 89 3.61 5.29 16.42
CA LEU A 89 2.91 6.16 15.49
C LEU A 89 3.84 6.69 14.42
N VAL A 90 5.02 7.22 14.79
CA VAL A 90 6.02 7.72 13.83
C VAL A 90 6.54 6.59 12.94
N ALA A 91 6.74 5.39 13.48
CA ALA A 91 7.16 4.21 12.73
C ALA A 91 6.15 3.78 11.65
N ALA A 92 4.86 4.12 11.81
CA ALA A 92 3.82 3.85 10.83
C ALA A 92 3.89 4.77 9.59
N LEU A 93 4.42 5.98 9.74
CA LEU A 93 4.34 7.03 8.71
C LEU A 93 5.02 6.65 7.38
N PRO A 94 6.19 6.02 7.35
CA PRO A 94 6.84 5.68 6.08
C PRO A 94 5.95 4.82 5.18
N VAL A 95 5.42 3.70 5.70
CA VAL A 95 4.54 2.84 4.89
C VAL A 95 3.22 3.53 4.55
N ALA A 96 2.66 4.33 5.46
CA ALA A 96 1.42 5.04 5.25
C ALA A 96 1.52 6.03 4.09
N ILE A 97 2.52 6.92 4.14
CA ILE A 97 2.68 8.01 3.17
C ILE A 97 3.21 7.48 1.83
N VAL A 98 4.27 6.68 1.87
CA VAL A 98 4.86 6.15 0.63
C VAL A 98 3.90 5.16 -0.03
N GLY A 99 3.19 4.32 0.75
CA GLY A 99 2.17 3.42 0.24
C GLY A 99 1.03 4.15 -0.46
N PHE A 100 0.53 5.23 0.14
CA PHE A 100 -0.52 6.06 -0.47
C PHE A 100 -0.13 6.60 -1.85
N PHE A 101 1.01 7.28 -1.95
CA PHE A 101 1.45 7.87 -3.21
C PHE A 101 1.88 6.82 -4.23
N SER A 102 2.63 5.80 -3.81
CA SER A 102 3.07 4.71 -4.68
C SER A 102 1.89 4.02 -5.35
N ALA A 103 0.83 3.67 -4.61
CA ALA A 103 -0.35 3.03 -5.17
C ALA A 103 -1.02 3.87 -6.26
N ILE A 104 -1.19 5.18 -6.03
CA ILE A 104 -1.81 6.09 -6.99
C ILE A 104 -0.98 6.18 -8.27
N TYR A 105 0.35 6.36 -8.15
CA TYR A 105 1.22 6.47 -9.32
C TYR A 105 1.38 5.13 -10.03
N GLN A 106 1.45 4.03 -9.31
CA GLN A 106 1.45 2.68 -9.90
C GLN A 106 0.16 2.44 -10.71
N GLY A 107 -0.99 2.86 -10.19
CA GLY A 107 -2.27 2.77 -10.89
C GLY A 107 -2.28 3.52 -12.21
N LYS A 108 -1.70 4.74 -12.25
CA LYS A 108 -1.55 5.51 -13.49
C LYS A 108 -0.65 4.82 -14.51
N VAL A 109 0.48 4.26 -14.07
CA VAL A 109 1.39 3.49 -14.93
C VAL A 109 0.72 2.21 -15.41
N ALA A 110 0.00 1.50 -14.54
CA ALA A 110 -0.75 0.30 -14.90
C ALA A 110 -1.84 0.61 -15.93
N ALA A 111 -2.55 1.73 -15.84
CA ALA A 111 -3.53 2.16 -16.84
C ALA A 111 -2.88 2.43 -18.21
N ALA A 112 -1.67 2.98 -18.26
CA ALA A 112 -0.89 3.08 -19.51
C ALA A 112 -0.53 1.68 -20.04
N GLY A 113 -0.22 0.72 -19.15
CA GLY A 113 -0.02 -0.69 -19.51
C GLY A 113 -1.26 -1.33 -20.11
N VAL A 114 -2.47 -1.00 -19.61
CA VAL A 114 -3.74 -1.44 -20.23
C VAL A 114 -3.86 -0.97 -21.67
N ASN A 115 -3.52 0.29 -21.95
CA ASN A 115 -3.52 0.81 -23.33
C ASN A 115 -2.50 0.10 -24.25
N LEU A 116 -1.37 -0.35 -23.67
CA LEU A 116 -0.40 -1.17 -24.40
C LEU A 116 -1.00 -2.54 -24.75
N VAL A 117 -1.65 -3.21 -23.80
CA VAL A 117 -2.31 -4.51 -24.00
C VAL A 117 -3.46 -4.40 -25.01
N ALA A 118 -4.22 -3.31 -24.98
CA ALA A 118 -5.29 -3.08 -25.97
C ALA A 118 -4.77 -3.16 -27.40
N LYS A 119 -3.59 -2.58 -27.66
CA LYS A 119 -2.97 -2.54 -29.00
C LYS A 119 -2.09 -3.75 -29.28
N ARG A 120 -1.43 -4.31 -28.26
CA ARG A 120 -0.43 -5.39 -28.40
C ARG A 120 -0.50 -6.31 -27.19
N ALA A 121 -1.42 -7.26 -27.19
CA ALA A 121 -1.68 -8.16 -26.06
C ALA A 121 -0.43 -8.93 -25.56
N LYS A 122 0.48 -9.28 -26.50
CA LYS A 122 1.74 -9.98 -26.18
C LYS A 122 2.73 -9.13 -25.35
N GLU A 123 2.52 -7.82 -25.24
CA GLU A 123 3.41 -6.91 -24.52
C GLU A 123 2.96 -6.63 -23.08
N ALA A 124 1.97 -7.35 -22.57
CA ALA A 124 1.40 -7.16 -21.22
C ALA A 124 2.47 -7.14 -20.13
N ILE A 125 3.46 -8.03 -20.20
CA ILE A 125 4.53 -8.14 -19.21
C ILE A 125 5.35 -6.85 -19.09
N LYS A 126 5.52 -6.09 -20.17
CA LYS A 126 6.24 -4.81 -20.13
C LYS A 126 5.47 -3.77 -19.31
N GLY A 127 4.15 -3.73 -19.47
CA GLY A 127 3.27 -2.88 -18.63
C GLY A 127 3.35 -3.25 -17.15
N VAL A 128 3.36 -4.55 -16.85
CA VAL A 128 3.52 -5.07 -15.48
C VAL A 128 4.87 -4.66 -14.88
N ILE A 129 5.97 -4.80 -15.63
CA ILE A 129 7.31 -4.40 -15.17
C ILE A 129 7.35 -2.91 -14.85
N PHE A 130 6.82 -2.05 -15.72
CA PHE A 130 6.80 -0.61 -15.48
C PHE A 130 5.99 -0.25 -14.22
N ALA A 131 4.84 -0.89 -14.01
CA ALA A 131 4.04 -0.70 -12.81
C ALA A 131 4.78 -1.19 -11.55
N ALA A 132 5.43 -2.37 -11.59
CA ALA A 132 6.19 -2.93 -10.50
C ALA A 132 7.38 -2.05 -10.08
N MET A 133 7.99 -1.29 -11.00
CA MET A 133 9.06 -0.34 -10.64
C MET A 133 8.57 0.76 -9.69
N VAL A 134 7.33 1.19 -9.78
CA VAL A 134 6.75 2.17 -8.85
C VAL A 134 6.53 1.55 -7.47
N GLU A 135 6.17 0.27 -7.43
CA GLU A 135 5.93 -0.48 -6.18
C GLU A 135 7.18 -0.57 -5.29
N THR A 136 8.37 -0.61 -5.87
CA THR A 136 9.62 -0.76 -5.12
C THR A 136 9.76 0.25 -3.98
N TYR A 137 9.27 1.48 -4.16
CA TYR A 137 9.30 2.50 -3.12
C TYR A 137 8.35 2.21 -1.96
N ALA A 138 7.20 1.61 -2.22
CA ALA A 138 6.29 1.17 -1.16
C ALA A 138 6.88 0.01 -0.35
N VAL A 139 7.60 -0.90 -0.99
CA VAL A 139 8.36 -1.96 -0.30
C VAL A 139 9.43 -1.36 0.61
N LEU A 140 10.17 -0.35 0.15
CA LEU A 140 11.13 0.37 1.00
C LEU A 140 10.45 1.07 2.18
N GLY A 141 9.27 1.67 1.96
CA GLY A 141 8.45 2.25 3.02
C GLY A 141 8.01 1.21 4.06
N LEU A 142 7.61 0.01 3.61
CA LEU A 142 7.27 -1.10 4.50
C LEU A 142 8.48 -1.57 5.31
N LEU A 143 9.63 -1.75 4.66
CA LEU A 143 10.84 -2.23 5.32
C LEU A 143 11.32 -1.27 6.41
N ILE A 144 11.34 0.03 6.13
CA ILE A 144 11.73 1.00 7.15
C ILE A 144 10.72 1.07 8.29
N SER A 145 9.41 1.00 8.02
CA SER A 145 8.39 0.91 9.07
C SER A 145 8.58 -0.34 9.92
N PHE A 146 8.87 -1.49 9.31
CA PHE A 146 9.15 -2.74 10.01
C PHE A 146 10.35 -2.60 10.97
N PHE A 147 11.45 -2.03 10.51
CA PHE A 147 12.63 -1.81 11.35
C PHE A 147 12.35 -0.84 12.50
N LEU A 148 11.65 0.28 12.23
CA LEU A 148 11.31 1.27 13.25
C LEU A 148 10.37 0.69 14.31
N ILE A 149 9.34 -0.07 13.93
CA ILE A 149 8.42 -0.75 14.86
C ILE A 149 9.19 -1.72 15.78
N ASN A 150 10.17 -2.45 15.23
CA ASN A 150 10.96 -3.40 16.02
C ASN A 150 12.10 -2.74 16.81
N ALA A 151 12.45 -1.49 16.53
CA ALA A 151 13.42 -0.73 17.31
C ALA A 151 12.85 -0.15 18.62
N VAL A 152 11.50 -0.07 18.76
CA VAL A 152 10.86 0.39 19.98
C VAL A 152 11.14 -0.59 21.11
N LYS A 153 11.71 -0.08 22.21
CA LYS A 153 12.03 -0.85 23.43
C LYS A 153 10.89 -0.68 24.44
N PHE A 154 10.44 -1.80 24.99
CA PHE A 154 9.37 -1.87 25.98
C PHE A 154 9.91 -2.26 27.36
#